data_040c5a9ea4871539b51209003919703f
#
_entry.id   040c5a9ea4871539b51209003919703f
#
_cell.length_a   1.000
_cell.length_b   1.000
_cell.length_c   1.000
_cell.angle_alpha   90.00
_cell.angle_beta   90.00
_cell.angle_gamma   90.00
#
_symmetry.space_group_name_H-M   'P 1'
#
loop_
_entity.id
_entity.type
_entity.pdbx_description
1 polymer ?
#
loop_
_entity_poly.entity_id
_entity_poly.type
_entity_poly.pdbx_seq_one_letter_code
_entity_poly.pdbx_strand_id
1 'polypeptide(L)'
;MESFTARYTLKADPYSSHSVILDWLAEGQGRRLLDVGAADGLLARHLTARGWKVTGIEADAETAAAGAAHCERMLVADLNRGVPALEGLFDAIVCGDVLEHLAEPVAVLRTLVACLAPGGEVIVSVPNVAHLWVRLSLLAGRFDYADRGILDRTHLRFFTRRTLDALLADAALAVVQRTSTPVPLYQVLPARCHGRALAAVHAGSAAAARALPRMLGYQLIVRARRRP
;
A
#
# COMPACT_ATOMS: atom_id res chain seq x y z
N MET A 1 -28.28 -1.70 -0.58
CA MET A 1 -26.94 -1.38 -0.01
C MET A 1 -26.18 -2.70 -0.03
N GLU A 2 -25.51 -2.98 -1.15
CA GLU A 2 -24.75 -4.23 -1.29
C GLU A 2 -23.46 -4.11 -0.48
N SER A 3 -23.23 -5.08 0.41
CA SER A 3 -22.06 -5.13 1.27
C SER A 3 -20.79 -5.28 0.42
N PHE A 4 -19.88 -4.33 0.53
CA PHE A 4 -18.62 -4.25 -0.21
C PHE A 4 -17.58 -5.23 0.40
N THR A 5 -17.93 -6.49 0.54
CA THR A 5 -17.00 -7.55 0.94
C THR A 5 -16.32 -8.13 -0.30
N ALA A 6 -15.59 -7.32 -1.04
CA ALA A 6 -14.58 -7.86 -1.94
C ALA A 6 -13.44 -8.38 -1.06
N ARG A 7 -13.47 -9.67 -0.71
CA ARG A 7 -12.38 -10.36 -0.02
C ARG A 7 -11.09 -10.09 -0.80
N TYR A 8 -10.21 -9.30 -0.20
CA TYR A 8 -8.85 -9.13 -0.68
C TYR A 8 -8.14 -10.48 -0.54
N THR A 9 -8.01 -11.22 -1.61
CA THR A 9 -7.17 -12.43 -1.62
C THR A 9 -5.75 -12.01 -1.97
N LEU A 10 -4.77 -12.56 -1.25
CA LEU A 10 -3.37 -12.39 -1.64
C LEU A 10 -3.24 -12.94 -3.07
N LYS A 11 -2.99 -12.06 -4.00
CA LYS A 11 -2.86 -12.42 -5.39
C LYS A 11 -1.56 -13.20 -5.52
N ALA A 12 -1.62 -14.35 -6.16
CA ALA A 12 -0.43 -15.12 -6.56
C ALA A 12 0.38 -14.36 -7.64
N ASP A 13 0.47 -13.03 -7.49
CA ASP A 13 1.20 -12.12 -8.35
C ASP A 13 2.46 -11.67 -7.62
N PRO A 14 3.64 -12.16 -8.01
CA PRO A 14 4.90 -11.82 -7.38
C PRO A 14 5.28 -10.34 -7.54
N TYR A 15 4.58 -9.61 -8.41
CA TYR A 15 4.82 -8.19 -8.68
C TYR A 15 3.79 -7.26 -8.03
N SER A 16 2.86 -7.79 -7.23
CA SER A 16 1.88 -6.97 -6.51
C SER A 16 2.55 -6.13 -5.40
N SER A 17 1.89 -5.04 -4.97
CA SER A 17 2.36 -4.25 -3.82
C SER A 17 2.52 -5.11 -2.56
N HIS A 18 1.55 -5.99 -2.29
CA HIS A 18 1.62 -6.90 -1.14
C HIS A 18 2.84 -7.84 -1.20
N SER A 19 3.12 -8.46 -2.36
CA SER A 19 4.28 -9.33 -2.53
C SER A 19 5.59 -8.57 -2.30
N VAL A 20 5.71 -7.36 -2.84
CA VAL A 20 6.88 -6.50 -2.63
C VAL A 20 7.04 -6.10 -1.17
N ILE A 21 5.95 -5.72 -0.48
CA ILE A 21 5.97 -5.37 0.94
C ILE A 21 6.43 -6.57 1.77
N LEU A 22 5.88 -7.75 1.51
CA LEU A 22 6.25 -8.98 2.20
C LEU A 22 7.71 -9.39 1.93
N ASP A 23 8.24 -9.16 0.73
CA ASP A 23 9.64 -9.43 0.39
C ASP A 23 10.61 -8.46 1.08
N TRP A 24 10.18 -7.20 1.26
CA TRP A 24 10.99 -6.20 1.96
C TRP A 24 11.00 -6.38 3.47
N LEU A 25 9.94 -6.94 4.03
CA LEU A 25 9.82 -7.28 5.45
C LEU A 25 10.34 -8.71 5.67
N ALA A 26 11.59 -8.81 6.08
CA ALA A 26 12.21 -10.09 6.47
C ALA A 26 11.48 -10.73 7.67
N GLU A 27 12.01 -11.83 8.20
CA GLU A 27 11.51 -12.49 9.42
C GLU A 27 11.37 -11.49 10.58
N GLY A 28 10.24 -11.55 11.27
CA GLY A 28 9.91 -10.59 12.33
C GLY A 28 10.71 -10.75 13.60
N GLN A 29 11.00 -11.99 14.00
CA GLN A 29 11.73 -12.31 15.24
C GLN A 29 11.17 -11.61 16.48
N GLY A 30 9.85 -11.49 16.58
CA GLY A 30 9.16 -10.81 17.67
C GLY A 30 9.13 -9.28 17.56
N ARG A 31 9.67 -8.68 16.48
CA ARG A 31 9.56 -7.24 16.22
C ARG A 31 8.11 -6.82 15.99
N ARG A 32 7.83 -5.56 16.28
CA ARG A 32 6.48 -4.99 16.23
C ARG A 32 6.25 -4.27 14.90
N LEU A 33 5.10 -4.52 14.31
CA LEU A 33 4.68 -3.90 13.04
C LEU A 33 3.31 -3.26 13.19
N LEU A 34 3.15 -2.06 12.64
CA LEU A 34 1.86 -1.40 12.48
C LEU A 34 1.42 -1.53 11.03
N ASP A 35 0.28 -2.20 10.81
CA ASP A 35 -0.39 -2.32 9.51
C ASP A 35 -1.54 -1.32 9.45
N VAL A 36 -1.35 -0.26 8.66
CA VAL A 36 -2.29 0.86 8.53
C VAL A 36 -3.20 0.60 7.34
N GLY A 37 -4.52 0.55 7.58
CA GLY A 37 -5.49 0.06 6.61
C GLY A 37 -5.40 -1.46 6.48
N ALA A 38 -5.39 -2.16 7.62
CA ALA A 38 -5.13 -3.60 7.69
C ALA A 38 -6.20 -4.47 6.99
N ALA A 39 -7.33 -3.88 6.64
CA ALA A 39 -8.46 -4.56 6.02
C ALA A 39 -8.84 -5.84 6.78
N ASP A 40 -9.08 -6.94 6.06
CA ASP A 40 -9.37 -8.27 6.62
C ASP A 40 -8.13 -9.01 7.15
N GLY A 41 -7.01 -8.30 7.38
CA GLY A 41 -5.78 -8.85 7.94
C GLY A 41 -4.94 -9.66 6.94
N LEU A 42 -5.08 -9.39 5.66
CA LEU A 42 -4.36 -10.13 4.62
C LEU A 42 -2.84 -10.09 4.80
N LEU A 43 -2.25 -8.89 4.94
CA LEU A 43 -0.83 -8.72 5.24
C LEU A 43 -0.48 -9.26 6.63
N ALA A 44 -1.30 -8.92 7.64
CA ALA A 44 -1.09 -9.34 9.02
C ALA A 44 -0.93 -10.86 9.14
N ARG A 45 -1.78 -11.65 8.49
CA ARG A 45 -1.70 -13.12 8.49
C ARG A 45 -0.33 -13.63 8.03
N HIS A 46 0.20 -13.07 6.94
CA HIS A 46 1.49 -13.49 6.39
C HIS A 46 2.66 -13.01 7.25
N LEU A 47 2.55 -11.80 7.80
CA LEU A 47 3.59 -11.22 8.66
C LEU A 47 3.66 -11.91 10.03
N THR A 48 2.51 -12.22 10.61
CA THR A 48 2.43 -12.97 11.87
C THR A 48 3.02 -14.38 11.71
N ALA A 49 2.77 -15.04 10.59
CA ALA A 49 3.40 -16.34 10.28
C ALA A 49 4.93 -16.24 10.13
N ARG A 50 5.48 -15.05 9.85
CA ARG A 50 6.91 -14.74 9.82
C ARG A 50 7.45 -14.18 11.16
N GLY A 51 6.69 -14.30 12.25
CA GLY A 51 7.11 -13.91 13.60
C GLY A 51 7.02 -12.41 13.90
N TRP A 52 6.27 -11.62 13.10
CA TRP A 52 5.95 -10.24 13.44
C TRP A 52 4.79 -10.18 14.45
N LYS A 53 4.86 -9.22 15.38
CA LYS A 53 3.75 -8.82 16.25
C LYS A 53 3.00 -7.69 15.58
N VAL A 54 1.88 -8.01 14.92
CA VAL A 54 1.16 -7.05 14.08
C VAL A 54 0.06 -6.37 14.89
N THR A 55 0.07 -5.02 14.89
CA THR A 55 -1.06 -4.18 15.27
C THR A 55 -1.70 -3.65 13.99
N GLY A 56 -2.99 -3.87 13.80
CA GLY A 56 -3.74 -3.36 12.66
C GLY A 56 -4.56 -2.12 13.02
N ILE A 57 -4.71 -1.18 12.06
CA ILE A 57 -5.71 -0.11 12.10
C ILE A 57 -6.60 -0.26 10.88
N GLU A 58 -7.92 -0.30 11.08
CA GLU A 58 -8.91 -0.37 10.01
C GLU A 58 -10.11 0.52 10.35
N ALA A 59 -10.64 1.23 9.35
CA ALA A 59 -11.75 2.16 9.57
C ALA A 59 -13.11 1.46 9.66
N ASP A 60 -13.29 0.41 8.86
CA ASP A 60 -14.53 -0.37 8.82
C ASP A 60 -14.53 -1.46 9.90
N ALA A 61 -15.51 -1.41 10.80
CA ALA A 61 -15.57 -2.29 11.96
C ALA A 61 -15.83 -3.77 11.59
N GLU A 62 -16.57 -4.04 10.52
CA GLU A 62 -16.87 -5.41 10.07
C GLU A 62 -15.59 -6.03 9.46
N THR A 63 -14.92 -5.28 8.62
CA THR A 63 -13.63 -5.67 8.01
C THR A 63 -12.56 -5.87 9.08
N ALA A 64 -12.45 -4.95 10.05
CA ALA A 64 -11.52 -5.07 11.18
C ALA A 64 -11.80 -6.32 12.02
N ALA A 65 -13.06 -6.64 12.29
CA ALA A 65 -13.43 -7.87 13.01
C ALA A 65 -12.99 -9.13 12.26
N ALA A 66 -13.09 -9.15 10.94
CA ALA A 66 -12.61 -10.27 10.12
C ALA A 66 -11.08 -10.42 10.17
N GLY A 67 -10.34 -9.30 10.25
CA GLY A 67 -8.87 -9.27 10.31
C GLY A 67 -8.29 -9.50 11.70
N ALA A 68 -9.09 -9.34 12.75
CA ALA A 68 -8.61 -9.35 14.15
C ALA A 68 -7.89 -10.65 14.55
N ALA A 69 -8.32 -11.80 14.01
CA ALA A 69 -7.70 -13.10 14.31
C ALA A 69 -6.24 -13.21 13.82
N HIS A 70 -5.79 -12.30 12.95
CA HIS A 70 -4.45 -12.28 12.36
C HIS A 70 -3.53 -11.23 12.97
N CYS A 71 -4.06 -10.39 13.87
CA CYS A 71 -3.32 -9.33 14.56
C CYS A 71 -3.19 -9.63 16.04
N GLU A 72 -2.09 -9.19 16.66
CA GLU A 72 -1.98 -9.14 18.12
C GLU A 72 -3.01 -8.14 18.69
N ARG A 73 -3.24 -7.05 17.97
CA ARG A 73 -4.25 -6.04 18.28
C ARG A 73 -4.82 -5.45 16.98
N MET A 74 -6.14 -5.32 16.92
CA MET A 74 -6.84 -4.61 15.83
C MET A 74 -7.55 -3.40 16.42
N LEU A 75 -7.31 -2.22 15.84
CA LEU A 75 -7.91 -0.95 16.23
C LEU A 75 -8.89 -0.51 15.15
N VAL A 76 -10.12 -0.25 15.54
CA VAL A 76 -11.12 0.35 14.63
C VAL A 76 -10.99 1.87 14.72
N ALA A 77 -10.47 2.50 13.66
CA ALA A 77 -10.29 3.95 13.63
C ALA A 77 -10.25 4.49 12.21
N ASP A 78 -11.01 5.56 11.97
CA ASP A 78 -10.92 6.37 10.75
C ASP A 78 -9.80 7.41 10.91
N LEU A 79 -8.72 7.24 10.16
CA LEU A 79 -7.55 8.12 10.22
C LEU A 79 -7.84 9.55 9.74
N ASN A 80 -8.92 9.78 9.00
CA ASN A 80 -9.37 11.14 8.68
C ASN A 80 -9.92 11.88 9.89
N ARG A 81 -10.27 11.17 10.96
CA ARG A 81 -10.69 11.74 12.26
C ARG A 81 -9.54 11.83 13.26
N GLY A 82 -8.42 11.16 12.98
CA GLY A 82 -7.21 11.17 13.79
C GLY A 82 -6.62 9.77 13.98
N VAL A 83 -5.34 9.75 14.33
CA VAL A 83 -4.63 8.50 14.64
C VAL A 83 -5.02 8.08 16.07
N PRO A 84 -5.46 6.82 16.29
CA PRO A 84 -5.80 6.34 17.62
C PRO A 84 -4.55 6.28 18.52
N ALA A 85 -4.74 6.21 19.84
CA ALA A 85 -3.65 6.03 20.77
C ALA A 85 -2.94 4.69 20.49
N LEU A 86 -1.65 4.77 20.19
CA LEU A 86 -0.78 3.65 19.89
C LEU A 86 0.14 3.36 21.09
N GLU A 87 0.24 2.10 21.48
CA GLU A 87 1.07 1.70 22.62
C GLU A 87 2.45 1.25 22.15
N GLY A 88 3.49 1.88 22.69
CA GLY A 88 4.89 1.57 22.42
C GLY A 88 5.35 2.00 21.02
N LEU A 89 6.52 1.50 20.62
CA LEU A 89 7.13 1.81 19.33
C LEU A 89 7.06 0.61 18.39
N PHE A 90 7.11 0.90 17.07
CA PHE A 90 7.06 -0.09 16.00
C PHE A 90 8.39 -0.11 15.23
N ASP A 91 8.87 -1.30 14.92
CA ASP A 91 10.06 -1.51 14.09
C ASP A 91 9.77 -1.30 12.60
N ALA A 92 8.50 -1.52 12.22
CA ALA A 92 8.02 -1.24 10.87
C ALA A 92 6.60 -0.69 10.90
N ILE A 93 6.30 0.24 10.00
CA ILE A 93 4.95 0.77 9.74
C ILE A 93 4.67 0.56 8.25
N VAL A 94 3.55 -0.05 7.93
CA VAL A 94 3.10 -0.27 6.54
C VAL A 94 1.86 0.58 6.28
N CYS A 95 1.91 1.39 5.23
CA CYS A 95 0.78 2.13 4.68
C CYS A 95 0.57 1.66 3.24
N GLY A 96 -0.11 0.54 3.09
CA GLY A 96 -0.37 -0.09 1.78
C GLY A 96 -1.67 0.41 1.17
N ASP A 97 -1.58 1.32 0.18
CA ASP A 97 -2.74 1.89 -0.51
C ASP A 97 -3.75 2.57 0.46
N VAL A 98 -3.23 3.43 1.33
CA VAL A 98 -3.99 4.15 2.37
C VAL A 98 -3.89 5.66 2.21
N LEU A 99 -2.70 6.18 1.89
CA LEU A 99 -2.44 7.63 1.93
C LEU A 99 -3.28 8.41 0.92
N GLU A 100 -3.68 7.78 -0.18
CA GLU A 100 -4.58 8.36 -1.18
C GLU A 100 -6.01 8.58 -0.67
N HIS A 101 -6.43 7.84 0.36
CA HIS A 101 -7.74 7.96 0.99
C HIS A 101 -7.78 8.97 2.15
N LEU A 102 -6.64 9.60 2.47
CA LEU A 102 -6.54 10.56 3.56
C LEU A 102 -6.66 12.00 3.05
N ALA A 103 -7.46 12.81 3.75
CA ALA A 103 -7.56 14.24 3.49
C ALA A 103 -6.25 14.96 3.81
N GLU A 104 -5.60 14.60 4.93
CA GLU A 104 -4.35 15.20 5.42
C GLU A 104 -3.25 14.15 5.65
N PRO A 105 -2.74 13.49 4.58
CA PRO A 105 -1.83 12.36 4.70
C PRO A 105 -0.49 12.71 5.37
N VAL A 106 -0.01 13.96 5.25
CA VAL A 106 1.22 14.42 5.92
C VAL A 106 1.04 14.44 7.44
N ALA A 107 -0.08 14.95 7.93
CA ALA A 107 -0.36 15.04 9.37
C ALA A 107 -0.46 13.64 9.98
N VAL A 108 -1.20 12.73 9.34
CA VAL A 108 -1.32 11.34 9.76
C VAL A 108 0.05 10.66 9.77
N LEU A 109 0.80 10.78 8.68
CA LEU A 109 2.11 10.13 8.56
C LEU A 109 3.10 10.64 9.61
N ARG A 110 3.12 11.95 9.93
CA ARG A 110 3.94 12.51 11.02
C ARG A 110 3.62 11.88 12.37
N THR A 111 2.33 11.72 12.68
CA THR A 111 1.89 11.07 13.93
C THR A 111 2.34 9.60 13.97
N LEU A 112 2.19 8.86 12.87
CA LEU A 112 2.65 7.49 12.77
C LEU A 112 4.18 7.38 12.90
N VAL A 113 4.94 8.27 12.26
CA VAL A 113 6.42 8.31 12.35
C VAL A 113 6.89 8.58 13.77
N ALA A 114 6.14 9.34 14.59
CA ALA A 114 6.48 9.54 15.99
C ALA A 114 6.49 8.22 16.79
N CYS A 115 5.69 7.24 16.38
CA CYS A 115 5.64 5.89 16.97
C CYS A 115 6.67 4.90 16.39
N LEU A 116 7.57 5.35 15.52
CA LEU A 116 8.59 4.50 14.93
C LEU A 116 9.78 4.32 15.88
N ALA A 117 10.20 3.08 16.09
CA ALA A 117 11.37 2.74 16.90
C ALA A 117 12.67 3.33 16.29
N PRO A 118 13.72 3.53 17.08
CA PRO A 118 15.03 3.88 16.54
C PRO A 118 15.49 2.85 15.50
N GLY A 119 15.87 3.31 14.30
CA GLY A 119 16.24 2.44 13.19
C GLY A 119 15.06 1.76 12.47
N GLY A 120 13.83 1.97 12.92
CA GLY A 120 12.62 1.46 12.28
C GLY A 120 12.37 2.07 10.90
N GLU A 121 11.44 1.48 10.18
CA GLU A 121 11.17 1.83 8.78
C GLU A 121 9.68 1.98 8.47
N VAL A 122 9.37 2.79 7.47
CA VAL A 122 8.02 2.97 6.93
C VAL A 122 8.02 2.45 5.50
N ILE A 123 7.04 1.62 5.18
CA ILE A 123 6.80 1.16 3.80
C ILE A 123 5.46 1.74 3.36
N VAL A 124 5.47 2.42 2.23
CA VAL A 124 4.30 3.07 1.64
C VAL A 124 4.08 2.54 0.24
N SER A 125 2.85 2.19 -0.12
CA SER A 125 2.44 2.05 -1.52
C SER A 125 1.30 3.02 -1.83
N VAL A 126 1.33 3.61 -3.04
CA VAL A 126 0.26 4.49 -3.55
C VAL A 126 0.13 4.31 -5.07
N PRO A 127 -1.08 4.50 -5.63
CA PRO A 127 -1.29 4.53 -7.08
C PRO A 127 -0.56 5.71 -7.75
N ASN A 128 -0.04 5.47 -8.95
CA ASN A 128 0.67 6.48 -9.73
C ASN A 128 -0.25 7.15 -10.75
N VAL A 129 -0.78 8.33 -10.44
CA VAL A 129 -1.62 9.08 -11.37
C VAL A 129 -0.87 9.52 -12.64
N ALA A 130 0.47 9.55 -12.60
CA ALA A 130 1.30 9.86 -13.77
C ALA A 130 1.55 8.66 -14.70
N HIS A 131 0.85 7.52 -14.47
CA HIS A 131 0.92 6.35 -15.36
C HIS A 131 0.52 6.71 -16.79
N LEU A 132 1.19 6.10 -17.76
CA LEU A 132 1.02 6.42 -19.20
C LEU A 132 -0.45 6.38 -19.64
N TRP A 133 -1.21 5.39 -19.19
CA TRP A 133 -2.64 5.28 -19.51
C TRP A 133 -3.43 6.51 -19.04
N VAL A 134 -3.21 7.00 -17.83
CA VAL A 134 -3.87 8.20 -17.30
C VAL A 134 -3.47 9.43 -18.11
N ARG A 135 -2.19 9.56 -18.46
CA ARG A 135 -1.70 10.66 -19.30
C ARG A 135 -2.37 10.68 -20.66
N LEU A 136 -2.49 9.53 -21.31
CA LEU A 136 -3.16 9.41 -22.63
C LEU A 136 -4.66 9.69 -22.52
N SER A 137 -5.31 9.25 -21.46
CA SER A 137 -6.72 9.57 -21.17
C SER A 137 -6.93 11.08 -21.02
N LEU A 138 -6.06 11.74 -20.24
CA LEU A 138 -6.11 13.20 -20.06
C LEU A 138 -5.86 13.97 -21.37
N LEU A 139 -4.93 13.52 -22.22
CA LEU A 139 -4.71 14.09 -23.54
C LEU A 139 -5.96 13.98 -24.43
N ALA A 140 -6.76 12.95 -24.25
CA ALA A 140 -8.05 12.78 -24.90
C ALA A 140 -9.21 13.50 -24.16
N GLY A 141 -8.91 14.35 -23.15
CA GLY A 141 -9.91 15.08 -22.38
C GLY A 141 -10.70 14.19 -21.39
N ARG A 142 -10.18 13.03 -21.00
CA ARG A 142 -10.89 12.06 -20.16
C ARG A 142 -10.20 11.89 -18.81
N PHE A 143 -10.98 11.97 -17.73
CA PHE A 143 -10.59 11.66 -16.34
C PHE A 143 -11.76 10.99 -15.65
N ASP A 144 -12.05 9.76 -16.07
CA ASP A 144 -13.22 9.03 -15.62
C ASP A 144 -12.91 8.26 -14.35
N TYR A 145 -13.64 8.53 -13.27
CA TYR A 145 -13.52 7.77 -12.03
C TYR A 145 -14.04 6.33 -12.19
N ALA A 146 -13.39 5.42 -11.51
CA ALA A 146 -13.71 3.98 -11.50
C ALA A 146 -13.98 3.49 -10.07
N ASP A 147 -14.44 2.25 -9.93
CA ASP A 147 -14.67 1.63 -8.63
C ASP A 147 -13.39 1.04 -8.01
N ARG A 148 -12.27 1.04 -8.76
CA ARG A 148 -10.96 0.58 -8.30
C ARG A 148 -9.85 1.05 -9.22
N GLY A 149 -8.61 1.01 -8.74
CA GLY A 149 -7.43 1.31 -9.53
C GLY A 149 -6.93 2.75 -9.32
N ILE A 150 -6.16 3.29 -10.28
CA ILE A 150 -5.51 4.60 -10.11
C ILE A 150 -6.53 5.73 -9.91
N LEU A 151 -7.64 5.69 -10.65
CA LEU A 151 -8.70 6.70 -10.61
C LEU A 151 -9.90 6.19 -9.78
N ASP A 152 -9.65 5.49 -8.69
CA ASP A 152 -10.70 5.09 -7.76
C ASP A 152 -11.42 6.33 -7.22
N ARG A 153 -12.77 6.27 -7.21
CA ARG A 153 -13.62 7.40 -6.76
C ARG A 153 -13.47 7.74 -5.27
N THR A 154 -12.90 6.84 -4.49
CA THR A 154 -12.64 7.03 -3.06
C THR A 154 -11.29 7.71 -2.79
N HIS A 155 -10.46 7.90 -3.83
CA HIS A 155 -9.18 8.59 -3.68
C HIS A 155 -9.39 10.09 -3.50
N LEU A 156 -8.95 10.61 -2.38
CA LEU A 156 -8.94 12.04 -2.07
C LEU A 156 -7.67 12.73 -2.55
N ARG A 157 -6.57 11.98 -2.70
CA ARG A 157 -5.25 12.45 -3.14
C ARG A 157 -4.72 11.61 -4.27
N PHE A 158 -4.06 12.24 -5.24
CA PHE A 158 -3.43 11.59 -6.36
C PHE A 158 -1.92 11.82 -6.32
N PHE A 159 -1.15 10.73 -6.40
CA PHE A 159 0.29 10.80 -6.25
C PHE A 159 1.00 10.56 -7.58
N THR A 160 2.04 11.36 -7.80
CA THR A 160 3.15 11.09 -8.70
C THR A 160 4.37 10.75 -7.85
N ARG A 161 5.42 10.23 -8.45
CA ARG A 161 6.69 10.01 -7.73
C ARG A 161 7.18 11.29 -7.02
N ARG A 162 7.09 12.45 -7.69
CA ARG A 162 7.54 13.73 -7.13
C ARG A 162 6.72 14.14 -5.90
N THR A 163 5.40 14.03 -5.97
CA THR A 163 4.52 14.43 -4.86
C THR A 163 4.59 13.45 -3.69
N LEU A 164 4.81 12.15 -3.95
CA LEU A 164 5.10 11.18 -2.91
C LEU A 164 6.44 11.48 -2.21
N ASP A 165 7.49 11.78 -2.97
CA ASP A 165 8.81 12.14 -2.40
C ASP A 165 8.69 13.41 -1.52
N ALA A 166 7.90 14.41 -1.92
CA ALA A 166 7.63 15.61 -1.14
C ALA A 166 6.87 15.28 0.16
N LEU A 167 5.80 14.49 0.07
CA LEU A 167 5.01 14.06 1.24
C LEU A 167 5.89 13.34 2.28
N LEU A 168 6.74 12.40 1.84
CA LEU A 168 7.66 11.69 2.73
C LEU A 168 8.68 12.65 3.38
N ALA A 169 9.20 13.62 2.60
CA ALA A 169 10.10 14.65 3.11
C ALA A 169 9.45 15.53 4.17
N ASP A 170 8.19 15.93 3.94
CA ASP A 170 7.39 16.72 4.89
C ASP A 170 7.08 15.94 6.17
N ALA A 171 7.00 14.60 6.08
CA ALA A 171 6.85 13.72 7.24
C ALA A 171 8.20 13.33 7.90
N ALA A 172 9.30 14.07 7.63
CA ALA A 172 10.64 13.81 8.15
C ALA A 172 11.18 12.40 7.82
N LEU A 173 10.80 11.85 6.67
CA LEU A 173 11.29 10.58 6.17
C LEU A 173 12.28 10.76 5.03
N ALA A 174 13.30 9.90 5.00
CA ALA A 174 14.26 9.76 3.90
C ALA A 174 14.03 8.41 3.19
N VAL A 175 13.91 8.45 1.88
CA VAL A 175 13.73 7.25 1.06
C VAL A 175 15.03 6.46 1.01
N VAL A 176 14.98 5.18 1.37
CA VAL A 176 16.12 4.25 1.32
C VAL A 176 16.00 3.22 0.20
N GLN A 177 14.78 2.89 -0.21
CA GLN A 177 14.53 1.95 -1.30
C GLN A 177 13.24 2.31 -2.01
N ARG A 178 13.16 2.02 -3.30
CA ARG A 178 11.94 2.22 -4.09
C ARG A 178 11.80 1.22 -5.21
N THR A 179 10.57 0.92 -5.54
CA THR A 179 10.20 0.14 -6.73
C THR A 179 8.84 0.58 -7.25
N SER A 180 8.35 -0.05 -8.28
CA SER A 180 6.98 0.11 -8.77
C SER A 180 6.44 -1.21 -9.29
N THR A 181 5.12 -1.37 -9.24
CA THR A 181 4.43 -2.54 -9.76
C THR A 181 3.97 -2.31 -11.20
N PRO A 182 3.80 -3.37 -11.99
CA PRO A 182 3.10 -3.29 -13.26
C PRO A 182 1.58 -3.14 -13.05
N VAL A 183 0.85 -2.91 -14.14
CA VAL A 183 -0.61 -3.11 -14.17
C VAL A 183 -0.93 -4.55 -13.76
N PRO A 184 -1.90 -4.79 -12.85
CA PRO A 184 -2.20 -6.13 -12.35
C PRO A 184 -2.97 -6.96 -13.39
N LEU A 185 -2.29 -7.50 -14.40
CA LEU A 185 -2.90 -8.17 -15.56
C LEU A 185 -3.79 -9.35 -15.17
N TYR A 186 -3.44 -10.07 -14.11
CA TYR A 186 -4.25 -11.18 -13.60
C TYR A 186 -5.60 -10.76 -12.99
N GLN A 187 -5.79 -9.47 -12.74
CA GLN A 187 -7.07 -8.93 -12.26
C GLN A 187 -7.89 -8.29 -13.37
N VAL A 188 -7.19 -7.78 -14.39
CA VAL A 188 -7.83 -7.09 -15.52
C VAL A 188 -8.29 -8.10 -16.57
N LEU A 189 -7.56 -9.20 -16.75
CA LEU A 189 -7.84 -10.21 -17.75
C LEU A 189 -8.60 -11.39 -17.15
N PRO A 190 -9.59 -11.96 -17.87
CA PRO A 190 -10.33 -13.10 -17.39
C PRO A 190 -9.45 -14.35 -17.23
N ALA A 191 -9.82 -15.25 -16.30
CA ALA A 191 -9.03 -16.42 -15.91
C ALA A 191 -8.62 -17.32 -17.10
N ARG A 192 -9.43 -17.39 -18.16
CA ARG A 192 -9.10 -18.14 -19.41
C ARG A 192 -7.83 -17.63 -20.11
N CYS A 193 -7.42 -16.40 -19.84
CA CYS A 193 -6.18 -15.81 -20.38
C CYS A 193 -4.94 -16.10 -19.49
N HIS A 194 -5.15 -16.68 -18.31
CA HIS A 194 -4.07 -16.94 -17.37
C HIS A 194 -3.27 -18.17 -17.82
N GLY A 195 -2.07 -17.93 -18.36
CA GLY A 195 -1.20 -18.97 -18.86
C GLY A 195 0.25 -18.47 -18.98
N ARG A 196 1.13 -19.33 -19.52
CA ARG A 196 2.56 -19.03 -19.65
C ARG A 196 2.84 -17.76 -20.47
N ALA A 197 2.03 -17.50 -21.49
CA ALA A 197 2.15 -16.30 -22.32
C ALA A 197 1.85 -15.04 -21.49
N LEU A 198 0.74 -15.02 -20.73
CA LEU A 198 0.42 -13.91 -19.84
C LEU A 198 1.49 -13.71 -18.77
N ALA A 199 2.02 -14.79 -18.20
CA ALA A 199 3.10 -14.70 -17.21
C ALA A 199 4.36 -14.04 -17.79
N ALA A 200 4.76 -14.36 -19.02
CA ALA A 200 5.87 -13.73 -19.71
C ALA A 200 5.62 -12.24 -20.00
N VAL A 201 4.43 -11.90 -20.50
CA VAL A 201 4.04 -10.50 -20.73
C VAL A 201 4.02 -9.72 -19.42
N HIS A 202 3.48 -10.30 -18.35
CA HIS A 202 3.41 -9.66 -17.04
C HIS A 202 4.81 -9.44 -16.43
N ALA A 203 5.72 -10.41 -16.56
CA ALA A 203 7.12 -10.27 -16.14
C ALA A 203 7.83 -9.15 -16.94
N GLY A 204 7.62 -9.09 -18.26
CA GLY A 204 8.12 -7.99 -19.10
C GLY A 204 7.57 -6.63 -18.69
N SER A 205 6.27 -6.55 -18.39
CA SER A 205 5.64 -5.31 -17.90
C SER A 205 6.19 -4.89 -16.53
N ALA A 206 6.51 -5.85 -15.65
CA ALA A 206 7.13 -5.58 -14.36
C ALA A 206 8.56 -5.04 -14.51
N ALA A 207 9.35 -5.57 -15.46
CA ALA A 207 10.67 -5.04 -15.77
C ALA A 207 10.58 -3.62 -16.34
N ALA A 208 9.64 -3.37 -17.26
CA ALA A 208 9.39 -2.05 -17.84
C ALA A 208 8.91 -1.02 -16.78
N ALA A 209 8.01 -1.42 -15.87
CA ALA A 209 7.55 -0.58 -14.77
C ALA A 209 8.72 -0.16 -13.87
N ARG A 210 9.64 -1.09 -13.55
CA ARG A 210 10.84 -0.79 -12.75
C ARG A 210 11.84 0.11 -13.47
N ALA A 211 12.01 -0.08 -14.78
CA ALA A 211 12.91 0.74 -15.59
C ALA A 211 12.38 2.17 -15.82
N LEU A 212 11.07 2.31 -16.02
CA LEU A 212 10.39 3.58 -16.30
C LEU A 212 9.27 3.87 -15.29
N PRO A 213 9.56 3.93 -13.97
CA PRO A 213 8.54 3.98 -12.92
C PRO A 213 7.61 5.18 -12.99
N ARG A 214 8.09 6.32 -13.56
CA ARG A 214 7.29 7.54 -13.70
C ARG A 214 6.18 7.43 -14.76
N MET A 215 6.32 6.46 -15.69
CA MET A 215 5.38 6.30 -16.81
C MET A 215 4.67 4.96 -16.79
N LEU A 216 5.37 3.88 -16.46
CA LEU A 216 4.87 2.51 -16.55
C LEU A 216 4.63 1.87 -15.18
N GLY A 217 5.07 2.51 -14.09
CA GLY A 217 4.72 2.07 -12.75
C GLY A 217 3.25 2.35 -12.45
N TYR A 218 2.50 1.29 -12.13
CA TYR A 218 1.09 1.37 -11.75
C TYR A 218 0.93 1.83 -10.30
N GLN A 219 1.68 1.20 -9.39
CA GLN A 219 1.85 1.67 -8.02
C GLN A 219 3.31 2.03 -7.76
N LEU A 220 3.51 3.00 -6.90
CA LEU A 220 4.82 3.40 -6.39
C LEU A 220 4.97 2.83 -4.99
N ILE A 221 6.05 2.08 -4.76
CA ILE A 221 6.35 1.51 -3.45
C ILE A 221 7.67 2.09 -2.97
N VAL A 222 7.67 2.57 -1.73
CA VAL A 222 8.80 3.24 -1.11
C VAL A 222 9.03 2.67 0.29
N ARG A 223 10.29 2.40 0.60
CA ARG A 223 10.78 2.14 1.94
C ARG A 223 11.54 3.36 2.39
N ALA A 224 11.21 3.89 3.56
CA ALA A 224 11.78 5.11 4.10
C ALA A 224 12.14 4.94 5.58
N ARG A 225 13.08 5.76 6.07
CA ARG A 225 13.45 5.83 7.48
C ARG A 225 13.37 7.27 7.96
N ARG A 226 13.25 7.46 9.28
CA ARG A 226 13.31 8.79 9.87
C ARG A 226 14.63 9.47 9.46
N ARG A 227 14.54 10.73 9.07
CA ARG A 227 15.73 11.55 8.85
C ARG A 227 16.50 11.71 10.17
N PRO A 228 17.83 11.70 10.10
CA PRO A 228 18.66 11.97 11.28
C PRO A 228 18.44 13.38 11.82
#